data_a31cad3e7cea6a08e2e5a805472bf596
#
_entry.id   a31cad3e7cea6a08e2e5a805472bf596
#
_cell.length_a   1.000
_cell.length_b   1.000
_cell.length_c   1.000
_cell.angle_alpha   90.00
_cell.angle_beta   90.00
_cell.angle_gamma   90.00
#
_symmetry.space_group_name_H-M   'P 1'
#
loop_
_entity.id
_entity.type
_entity.pdbx_description
1 polymer ?
#
loop_
_entity_poly.entity_id
_entity_poly.type
_entity_poly.pdbx_seq_one_letter_code
_entity_poly.pdbx_strand_id
1 'polypeptide(L)'
;MKQLFIIAAVIFAGSFQLTAQTSTTSPGKDKKFISAMETNLQILDTAASVTSFIMLANNFGRIAAAEKTKWEPFYYAAYCYAVMAVFTPDKTKIDMLADKAELYLQQANNLQENNSEIAALFAMTQSSKILVDPINRWQTMGPEVAGYLTAAKQQDPNNPRPWLIEARIKFNTPEGLGGGKVVAKTLLAEAIQRFSNFNPQSSLAPVWGLRPAEKFLEKLNASK
;
A
#
# COMPACT_ATOMS: atom_id res chain seq x y z
N MET A 1 -55.95 34.09 49.72
CA MET A 1 -56.24 32.94 48.89
C MET A 1 -55.18 32.93 47.78
N LYS A 2 -54.14 32.11 47.90
CA LYS A 2 -53.06 31.95 46.93
C LYS A 2 -53.25 30.59 46.23
N GLN A 3 -53.58 30.60 44.97
CA GLN A 3 -53.67 29.39 44.16
C GLN A 3 -52.29 28.99 43.67
N LEU A 4 -51.89 27.76 43.98
CA LEU A 4 -50.63 27.14 43.55
C LEU A 4 -50.91 26.38 42.24
N PHE A 5 -50.32 26.83 41.15
CA PHE A 5 -50.34 26.07 39.88
C PHE A 5 -49.18 25.07 39.87
N ILE A 6 -49.50 23.79 39.88
CA ILE A 6 -48.54 22.70 39.68
C ILE A 6 -48.46 22.43 38.19
N ILE A 7 -47.32 22.73 37.57
CA ILE A 7 -47.01 22.35 36.19
C ILE A 7 -46.37 20.96 36.24
N ALA A 8 -47.08 19.97 35.73
CA ALA A 8 -46.54 18.63 35.54
C ALA A 8 -45.73 18.60 34.21
N ALA A 9 -44.42 18.48 34.33
CA ALA A 9 -43.54 18.25 33.18
C ALA A 9 -43.57 16.77 32.82
N VAL A 10 -44.14 16.42 31.67
CA VAL A 10 -44.10 15.07 31.09
C VAL A 10 -42.79 14.93 30.36
N ILE A 11 -41.83 14.18 30.93
CA ILE A 11 -40.58 13.81 30.24
C ILE A 11 -40.86 12.63 29.32
N PHE A 12 -40.89 12.91 28.00
CA PHE A 12 -41.02 11.88 26.98
C PHE A 12 -39.59 11.31 26.71
N ALA A 13 -39.25 10.21 27.37
CA ALA A 13 -38.02 9.47 27.13
C ALA A 13 -38.18 8.66 25.84
N GLY A 14 -37.85 9.29 24.70
CA GLY A 14 -37.72 8.60 23.45
C GLY A 14 -36.49 7.72 23.43
N SER A 15 -36.66 6.40 23.55
CA SER A 15 -35.61 5.42 23.37
C SER A 15 -35.22 5.38 21.88
N PHE A 16 -34.12 6.10 21.53
CA PHE A 16 -33.48 5.92 20.24
C PHE A 16 -32.82 4.54 20.20
N GLN A 17 -33.47 3.56 19.60
CA GLN A 17 -32.82 2.29 19.28
C GLN A 17 -31.91 2.53 18.08
N LEU A 18 -30.61 2.63 18.34
CA LEU A 18 -29.58 2.61 17.32
C LEU A 18 -29.50 1.17 16.80
N THR A 19 -30.21 0.86 15.73
CA THR A 19 -30.03 -0.39 14.98
C THR A 19 -28.69 -0.30 14.26
N ALA A 20 -27.65 -0.91 14.83
CA ALA A 20 -26.42 -1.18 14.12
C ALA A 20 -26.78 -2.10 12.94
N GLN A 21 -26.79 -1.54 11.73
CA GLN A 21 -26.82 -2.33 10.48
C GLN A 21 -25.49 -3.08 10.39
N THR A 22 -25.43 -4.28 10.97
CA THR A 22 -24.41 -5.26 10.60
C THR A 22 -24.66 -5.63 9.16
N SER A 23 -23.83 -5.13 8.26
CA SER A 23 -23.81 -5.54 6.86
C SER A 23 -23.36 -7.01 6.80
N THR A 24 -24.32 -7.93 6.92
CA THR A 24 -24.09 -9.36 6.73
C THR A 24 -23.85 -9.61 5.24
N THR A 25 -22.60 -9.58 4.83
CA THR A 25 -22.19 -10.06 3.51
C THR A 25 -22.62 -11.53 3.39
N SER A 26 -23.28 -11.90 2.31
CA SER A 26 -23.71 -13.30 2.10
C SER A 26 -22.48 -14.22 2.06
N PRO A 27 -22.43 -15.32 2.81
CA PRO A 27 -21.27 -16.24 2.85
C PRO A 27 -20.81 -16.74 1.48
N GLY A 28 -21.71 -16.79 0.50
CA GLY A 28 -21.38 -17.15 -0.88
C GLY A 28 -20.67 -16.05 -1.66
N LYS A 29 -20.92 -14.78 -1.34
CA LYS A 29 -20.26 -13.63 -1.95
C LYS A 29 -18.82 -13.52 -1.47
N ASP A 30 -18.59 -13.67 -0.17
CA ASP A 30 -17.24 -13.65 0.41
C ASP A 30 -16.35 -14.77 -0.16
N LYS A 31 -16.88 -15.98 -0.33
CA LYS A 31 -16.15 -17.10 -0.94
C LYS A 31 -15.71 -16.80 -2.38
N LYS A 32 -16.60 -16.21 -3.19
CA LYS A 32 -16.28 -15.82 -4.58
C LYS A 32 -15.21 -14.72 -4.62
N PHE A 33 -15.31 -13.73 -3.74
CA PHE A 33 -14.31 -12.68 -3.60
C PHE A 33 -12.93 -13.26 -3.24
N ILE A 34 -12.84 -14.05 -2.17
CA ILE A 34 -11.58 -14.67 -1.72
C ILE A 34 -10.98 -15.51 -2.85
N SER A 35 -11.75 -16.39 -3.49
CA SER A 35 -11.26 -17.22 -4.58
C SER A 35 -10.75 -16.40 -5.78
N ALA A 36 -11.45 -15.32 -6.15
CA ALA A 36 -11.00 -14.43 -7.21
C ALA A 36 -9.70 -13.70 -6.86
N MET A 37 -9.55 -13.25 -5.61
CA MET A 37 -8.31 -12.63 -5.13
C MET A 37 -7.16 -13.63 -5.13
N GLU A 38 -7.33 -14.80 -4.51
CA GLU A 38 -6.28 -15.83 -4.40
C GLU A 38 -5.79 -16.29 -5.77
N THR A 39 -6.69 -16.49 -6.74
CA THR A 39 -6.32 -16.82 -8.12
C THR A 39 -5.39 -15.74 -8.73
N ASN A 40 -5.70 -14.46 -8.55
CA ASN A 40 -4.87 -13.39 -9.08
C ASN A 40 -3.57 -13.21 -8.28
N LEU A 41 -3.56 -13.49 -6.98
CA LEU A 41 -2.36 -13.46 -6.15
C LEU A 41 -1.35 -14.56 -6.53
N GLN A 42 -1.82 -15.74 -6.86
CA GLN A 42 -0.97 -16.83 -7.39
C GLN A 42 -0.29 -16.43 -8.71
N ILE A 43 -1.03 -15.75 -9.61
CA ILE A 43 -0.44 -15.23 -10.86
C ILE A 43 0.56 -14.11 -10.56
N LEU A 44 0.25 -13.24 -9.59
CA LEU A 44 1.11 -12.13 -9.18
C LEU A 44 2.47 -12.61 -8.65
N ASP A 45 2.51 -13.70 -7.90
CA ASP A 45 3.75 -14.27 -7.33
C ASP A 45 4.78 -14.65 -8.42
N THR A 46 4.32 -14.98 -9.61
CA THR A 46 5.16 -15.36 -10.75
C THR A 46 5.23 -14.30 -11.85
N ALA A 47 4.52 -13.18 -11.70
CA ALA A 47 4.47 -12.14 -12.71
C ALA A 47 5.84 -11.46 -12.90
N ALA A 48 6.32 -11.44 -14.17
CA ALA A 48 7.62 -10.88 -14.53
C ALA A 48 7.56 -9.96 -15.75
N SER A 49 6.41 -9.80 -16.39
CA SER A 49 6.26 -9.00 -17.61
C SER A 49 5.28 -7.83 -17.41
N VAL A 50 5.49 -6.76 -18.17
CA VAL A 50 4.55 -5.62 -18.21
C VAL A 50 3.14 -6.08 -18.56
N THR A 51 3.00 -7.01 -19.52
CA THR A 51 1.70 -7.57 -19.91
C THR A 51 1.00 -8.27 -18.74
N SER A 52 1.73 -9.05 -17.95
CA SER A 52 1.18 -9.71 -16.75
C SER A 52 0.69 -8.67 -15.73
N PHE A 53 1.46 -7.62 -15.48
CA PHE A 53 1.06 -6.55 -14.54
C PHE A 53 -0.14 -5.75 -15.06
N ILE A 54 -0.26 -5.48 -16.36
CA ILE A 54 -1.45 -4.83 -16.95
C ILE A 54 -2.69 -5.72 -16.75
N MET A 55 -2.58 -7.01 -17.05
CA MET A 55 -3.68 -7.97 -16.86
C MET A 55 -4.12 -8.02 -15.38
N LEU A 56 -3.18 -8.13 -14.47
CA LEU A 56 -3.45 -8.18 -13.03
C LEU A 56 -4.06 -6.87 -12.52
N ALA A 57 -3.54 -5.71 -12.93
CA ALA A 57 -4.12 -4.41 -12.58
C ALA A 57 -5.60 -4.32 -13.00
N ASN A 58 -5.91 -4.79 -14.22
CA ASN A 58 -7.29 -4.82 -14.71
C ASN A 58 -8.17 -5.82 -13.94
N ASN A 59 -7.63 -6.99 -13.56
CA ASN A 59 -8.35 -7.98 -12.79
C ASN A 59 -8.67 -7.48 -11.38
N PHE A 60 -7.65 -6.99 -10.65
CA PHE A 60 -7.85 -6.40 -9.32
C PHE A 60 -8.77 -5.18 -9.37
N GLY A 61 -8.64 -4.33 -10.40
CA GLY A 61 -9.53 -3.19 -10.61
C GLY A 61 -11.00 -3.60 -10.79
N ARG A 62 -11.28 -4.70 -11.51
CA ARG A 62 -12.65 -5.25 -11.63
C ARG A 62 -13.17 -5.81 -10.31
N ILE A 63 -12.31 -6.50 -9.53
CA ILE A 63 -12.68 -6.99 -8.21
C ILE A 63 -12.98 -5.80 -7.29
N ALA A 64 -12.13 -4.77 -7.28
CA ALA A 64 -12.32 -3.54 -6.51
C ALA A 64 -13.66 -2.84 -6.83
N ALA A 65 -14.01 -2.74 -8.12
CA ALA A 65 -15.27 -2.16 -8.57
C ALA A 65 -16.49 -2.95 -8.11
N ALA A 66 -16.36 -4.27 -7.95
CA ALA A 66 -17.42 -5.17 -7.46
C ALA A 66 -17.52 -5.19 -5.93
N GLU A 67 -16.37 -5.16 -5.23
CA GLU A 67 -16.24 -5.32 -3.78
C GLU A 67 -15.88 -4.02 -3.06
N LYS A 68 -16.55 -2.95 -3.31
CA LYS A 68 -16.29 -1.56 -2.92
C LYS A 68 -15.91 -1.32 -1.44
N THR A 69 -16.03 -2.32 -0.57
CA THR A 69 -15.79 -2.24 0.88
C THR A 69 -14.50 -2.94 1.33
N LYS A 70 -13.75 -3.55 0.42
CA LYS A 70 -12.51 -4.28 0.69
C LYS A 70 -11.33 -3.47 0.14
N TRP A 71 -10.31 -3.21 0.96
CA TRP A 71 -9.15 -2.40 0.56
C TRP A 71 -8.14 -3.16 -0.32
N GLU A 72 -8.04 -4.49 -0.15
CA GLU A 72 -7.01 -5.30 -0.78
C GLU A 72 -7.06 -5.27 -2.33
N PRO A 73 -8.23 -5.35 -3.00
CA PRO A 73 -8.24 -5.28 -4.46
C PRO A 73 -7.72 -3.94 -5.00
N PHE A 74 -8.03 -2.83 -4.32
CA PHE A 74 -7.51 -1.51 -4.66
C PHE A 74 -5.99 -1.46 -4.46
N TYR A 75 -5.50 -1.98 -3.34
CA TYR A 75 -4.07 -2.08 -3.04
C TYR A 75 -3.31 -2.86 -4.13
N TYR A 76 -3.79 -4.03 -4.53
CA TYR A 76 -3.10 -4.85 -5.53
C TYR A 76 -3.19 -4.26 -6.95
N ALA A 77 -4.27 -3.59 -7.30
CA ALA A 77 -4.32 -2.82 -8.55
C ALA A 77 -3.26 -1.70 -8.55
N ALA A 78 -3.16 -0.96 -7.43
CA ALA A 78 -2.13 0.06 -7.24
C ALA A 78 -0.72 -0.53 -7.29
N TYR A 79 -0.48 -1.66 -6.62
CA TYR A 79 0.81 -2.35 -6.63
C TYR A 79 1.27 -2.69 -8.05
N CYS A 80 0.39 -3.22 -8.89
CA CYS A 80 0.72 -3.52 -10.28
C CYS A 80 1.15 -2.25 -11.05
N TYR A 81 0.44 -1.14 -10.90
CA TYR A 81 0.81 0.12 -11.54
C TYR A 81 2.11 0.70 -10.96
N ALA A 82 2.31 0.66 -9.64
CA ALA A 82 3.53 1.12 -8.99
C ALA A 82 4.76 0.33 -9.44
N VAL A 83 4.66 -1.00 -9.55
CA VAL A 83 5.73 -1.85 -10.10
C VAL A 83 6.06 -1.43 -11.54
N MET A 84 5.05 -1.23 -12.39
CA MET A 84 5.27 -0.78 -13.76
C MET A 84 5.93 0.61 -13.80
N ALA A 85 5.55 1.55 -12.93
CA ALA A 85 6.17 2.88 -12.84
C ALA A 85 7.64 2.81 -12.42
N VAL A 86 7.98 1.97 -11.43
CA VAL A 86 9.37 1.82 -10.93
C VAL A 86 10.29 1.16 -11.95
N PHE A 87 9.78 0.22 -12.74
CA PHE A 87 10.62 -0.62 -13.62
C PHE A 87 10.52 -0.27 -15.12
N THR A 88 9.67 0.66 -15.52
CA THR A 88 9.64 1.11 -16.92
C THR A 88 10.94 1.85 -17.31
N PRO A 89 11.57 1.51 -18.43
CA PRO A 89 12.69 2.28 -18.96
C PRO A 89 12.23 3.62 -19.57
N ASP A 90 10.95 3.73 -19.93
CA ASP A 90 10.35 4.90 -20.56
C ASP A 90 9.87 5.89 -19.50
N LYS A 91 10.69 6.89 -19.20
CA LYS A 91 10.41 7.93 -18.20
C LYS A 91 9.12 8.70 -18.48
N THR A 92 8.71 8.82 -19.74
CA THR A 92 7.49 9.55 -20.13
C THR A 92 6.20 8.86 -19.64
N LYS A 93 6.28 7.58 -19.29
CA LYS A 93 5.16 6.78 -18.79
C LYS A 93 5.07 6.74 -17.27
N ILE A 94 6.14 7.14 -16.56
CA ILE A 94 6.21 6.98 -15.10
C ILE A 94 5.07 7.73 -14.41
N ASP A 95 4.89 9.03 -14.71
CA ASP A 95 3.87 9.85 -14.06
C ASP A 95 2.47 9.26 -14.28
N MET A 96 2.12 8.89 -15.52
CA MET A 96 0.83 8.29 -15.84
C MET A 96 0.58 6.97 -15.07
N LEU A 97 1.60 6.13 -14.92
CA LEU A 97 1.49 4.87 -14.19
C LEU A 97 1.39 5.12 -12.69
N ALA A 98 2.20 6.04 -12.16
CA ALA A 98 2.17 6.43 -10.77
C ALA A 98 0.84 7.11 -10.37
N ASP A 99 0.29 7.97 -11.23
CA ASP A 99 -1.02 8.60 -10.99
C ASP A 99 -2.15 7.55 -10.93
N LYS A 100 -2.11 6.53 -11.80
CA LYS A 100 -3.05 5.41 -11.71
C LYS A 100 -2.90 4.61 -10.41
N ALA A 101 -1.66 4.35 -9.97
CA ALA A 101 -1.41 3.70 -8.69
C ALA A 101 -1.97 4.54 -7.53
N GLU A 102 -1.73 5.84 -7.54
CA GLU A 102 -2.19 6.77 -6.51
C GLU A 102 -3.72 6.83 -6.40
N LEU A 103 -4.44 6.86 -7.52
CA LEU A 103 -5.91 6.81 -7.52
C LEU A 103 -6.45 5.56 -6.81
N TYR A 104 -5.85 4.40 -7.05
CA TYR A 104 -6.22 3.17 -6.37
C TYR A 104 -5.80 3.18 -4.89
N LEU A 105 -4.62 3.72 -4.56
CA LEU A 105 -4.16 3.83 -3.17
C LEU A 105 -5.05 4.75 -2.33
N GLN A 106 -5.54 5.84 -2.89
CA GLN A 106 -6.50 6.72 -2.22
C GLN A 106 -7.78 5.97 -1.86
N GLN A 107 -8.30 5.12 -2.79
CA GLN A 107 -9.47 4.29 -2.50
C GLN A 107 -9.18 3.24 -1.41
N ALA A 108 -8.01 2.60 -1.46
CA ALA A 108 -7.60 1.66 -0.42
C ALA A 108 -7.48 2.35 0.95
N ASN A 109 -6.87 3.53 0.99
CA ASN A 109 -6.68 4.30 2.23
C ASN A 109 -8.00 4.80 2.84
N ASN A 110 -8.98 5.18 2.01
CA ASN A 110 -10.32 5.54 2.48
C ASN A 110 -11.07 4.37 3.14
N LEU A 111 -10.71 3.13 2.77
CA LEU A 111 -11.32 1.91 3.33
C LEU A 111 -10.54 1.36 4.53
N GLN A 112 -9.25 1.63 4.60
CA GLN A 112 -8.36 1.12 5.64
C GLN A 112 -7.29 2.17 5.98
N GLU A 113 -7.66 3.15 6.79
CA GLU A 113 -6.74 4.16 7.30
C GLU A 113 -5.67 3.56 8.21
N ASN A 114 -4.53 4.24 8.34
CA ASN A 114 -3.41 3.83 9.19
C ASN A 114 -2.87 2.43 8.88
N ASN A 115 -2.79 2.09 7.60
CA ASN A 115 -2.31 0.81 7.12
C ASN A 115 -0.87 0.94 6.58
N SER A 116 0.07 0.24 7.23
CA SER A 116 1.50 0.24 6.89
C SER A 116 1.78 -0.19 5.44
N GLU A 117 1.01 -1.13 4.89
CA GLU A 117 1.16 -1.58 3.51
C GLU A 117 0.79 -0.48 2.51
N ILE A 118 -0.31 0.23 2.78
CA ILE A 118 -0.79 1.33 1.94
C ILE A 118 0.21 2.49 2.00
N ALA A 119 0.67 2.86 3.20
CA ALA A 119 1.68 3.92 3.36
C ALA A 119 3.00 3.57 2.65
N ALA A 120 3.48 2.33 2.78
CA ALA A 120 4.67 1.87 2.06
C ALA A 120 4.50 1.96 0.54
N LEU A 121 3.33 1.59 0.04
CA LEU A 121 3.07 1.64 -1.40
C LEU A 121 2.90 3.07 -1.93
N PHE A 122 2.39 4.01 -1.13
CA PHE A 122 2.47 5.44 -1.45
C PHE A 122 3.92 5.91 -1.58
N ALA A 123 4.80 5.53 -0.64
CA ALA A 123 6.22 5.87 -0.73
C ALA A 123 6.86 5.32 -2.02
N MET A 124 6.56 4.08 -2.39
CA MET A 124 7.04 3.48 -3.65
C MET A 124 6.54 4.24 -4.87
N THR A 125 5.27 4.59 -4.90
CA THR A 125 4.62 5.30 -6.00
C THR A 125 5.19 6.71 -6.17
N GLN A 126 5.26 7.49 -5.11
CA GLN A 126 5.79 8.85 -5.15
C GLN A 126 7.29 8.87 -5.46
N SER A 127 8.07 7.91 -4.94
CA SER A 127 9.49 7.82 -5.27
C SER A 127 9.73 7.52 -6.75
N SER A 128 8.83 6.82 -7.44
CA SER A 128 8.94 6.60 -8.89
C SER A 128 8.81 7.90 -9.69
N LYS A 129 7.93 8.81 -9.29
CA LYS A 129 7.78 10.14 -9.93
C LYS A 129 9.06 10.96 -9.84
N ILE A 130 9.83 10.82 -8.75
CA ILE A 130 11.12 11.51 -8.59
C ILE A 130 12.10 11.09 -9.70
N LEU A 131 12.05 9.83 -10.16
CA LEU A 131 12.97 9.32 -11.19
C LEU A 131 12.81 10.01 -12.57
N VAL A 132 11.71 10.70 -12.82
CA VAL A 132 11.49 11.46 -14.06
C VAL A 132 12.45 12.64 -14.14
N ASP A 133 12.53 13.43 -13.07
CA ASP A 133 13.44 14.57 -12.93
C ASP A 133 13.93 14.65 -11.47
N PRO A 134 14.99 13.87 -11.12
CA PRO A 134 15.43 13.76 -9.74
C PRO A 134 15.88 15.09 -9.12
N ILE A 135 16.52 15.97 -9.90
CA ILE A 135 17.09 17.22 -9.42
C ILE A 135 15.99 18.17 -8.94
N ASN A 136 14.95 18.34 -9.76
CA ASN A 136 13.88 19.30 -9.45
C ASN A 136 12.82 18.70 -8.52
N ARG A 137 12.51 17.39 -8.67
CA ARG A 137 11.41 16.76 -7.91
C ARG A 137 11.80 16.33 -6.50
N TRP A 138 13.10 16.06 -6.24
CA TRP A 138 13.53 15.60 -4.92
C TRP A 138 13.24 16.63 -3.81
N GLN A 139 13.41 17.90 -4.07
CA GLN A 139 13.19 18.96 -3.08
C GLN A 139 11.73 19.04 -2.60
N THR A 140 10.79 18.81 -3.49
CA THR A 140 9.34 18.91 -3.19
C THR A 140 8.75 17.58 -2.75
N MET A 141 9.08 16.48 -3.43
CA MET A 141 8.48 15.16 -3.20
C MET A 141 9.26 14.30 -2.19
N GLY A 142 10.56 14.56 -2.00
CA GLY A 142 11.40 13.79 -1.07
C GLY A 142 10.88 13.79 0.37
N PRO A 143 10.50 14.94 0.95
CA PRO A 143 9.90 15.00 2.28
C PRO A 143 8.59 14.19 2.40
N GLU A 144 7.75 14.19 1.39
CA GLU A 144 6.51 13.40 1.35
C GLU A 144 6.81 11.90 1.36
N VAL A 145 7.73 11.45 0.50
CA VAL A 145 8.18 10.04 0.47
C VAL A 145 8.74 9.60 1.83
N ALA A 146 9.56 10.45 2.48
CA ALA A 146 10.08 10.18 3.81
C ALA A 146 8.97 10.10 4.87
N GLY A 147 7.95 10.95 4.75
CA GLY A 147 6.76 10.93 5.60
C GLY A 147 6.00 9.60 5.49
N TYR A 148 5.74 9.13 4.28
CA TYR A 148 5.09 7.84 4.06
C TYR A 148 5.90 6.66 4.60
N LEU A 149 7.22 6.64 4.42
CA LEU A 149 8.09 5.59 4.98
C LEU A 149 8.08 5.60 6.51
N THR A 150 8.13 6.78 7.12
CA THR A 150 8.06 6.95 8.57
C THR A 150 6.71 6.44 9.10
N ALA A 151 5.61 6.86 8.50
CA ALA A 151 4.28 6.41 8.86
C ALA A 151 4.14 4.90 8.74
N ALA A 152 4.59 4.31 7.62
CA ALA A 152 4.54 2.86 7.41
C ALA A 152 5.30 2.09 8.52
N LYS A 153 6.50 2.54 8.88
CA LYS A 153 7.30 1.91 9.94
C LYS A 153 6.71 2.08 11.33
N GLN A 154 5.99 3.18 11.59
CA GLN A 154 5.31 3.43 12.86
C GLN A 154 4.03 2.61 12.99
N GLN A 155 3.27 2.47 11.91
CA GLN A 155 2.01 1.72 11.87
C GLN A 155 2.21 0.21 12.03
N ASP A 156 3.27 -0.35 11.43
CA ASP A 156 3.70 -1.73 11.66
C ASP A 156 5.24 -1.82 11.61
N PRO A 157 5.91 -1.81 12.76
CA PRO A 157 7.37 -1.96 12.83
C PRO A 157 7.90 -3.28 12.27
N ASN A 158 7.04 -4.31 12.15
CA ASN A 158 7.43 -5.61 11.62
C ASN A 158 7.27 -5.71 10.09
N ASN A 159 6.58 -4.76 9.46
CA ASN A 159 6.44 -4.76 8.01
C ASN A 159 7.80 -4.60 7.31
N PRO A 160 8.23 -5.57 6.48
CA PRO A 160 9.52 -5.51 5.79
C PRO A 160 9.54 -4.53 4.61
N ARG A 161 8.39 -4.20 4.03
CA ARG A 161 8.29 -3.47 2.76
C ARG A 161 8.77 -2.02 2.81
N PRO A 162 8.52 -1.24 3.87
CA PRO A 162 9.08 0.11 3.98
C PRO A 162 10.61 0.10 3.93
N TRP A 163 11.26 -0.89 4.52
CA TRP A 163 12.72 -1.05 4.51
C TRP A 163 13.26 -1.39 3.12
N LEU A 164 12.59 -2.29 2.41
CA LEU A 164 12.93 -2.63 1.03
C LEU A 164 12.77 -1.42 0.09
N ILE A 165 11.70 -0.66 0.24
CA ILE A 165 11.43 0.53 -0.58
C ILE A 165 12.48 1.61 -0.29
N GLU A 166 12.76 1.85 0.98
CA GLU A 166 13.80 2.81 1.38
C GLU A 166 15.18 2.40 0.85
N ALA A 167 15.54 1.11 0.89
CA ALA A 167 16.78 0.62 0.32
C ALA A 167 16.92 0.96 -1.17
N ARG A 168 15.84 0.84 -1.94
CA ARG A 168 15.83 1.21 -3.36
C ARG A 168 15.99 2.71 -3.57
N ILE A 169 15.33 3.51 -2.76
CA ILE A 169 15.45 4.97 -2.80
C ILE A 169 16.90 5.37 -2.47
N LYS A 170 17.46 4.85 -1.37
CA LYS A 170 18.84 5.13 -0.95
C LYS A 170 19.88 4.68 -1.96
N PHE A 171 19.66 3.58 -2.65
CA PHE A 171 20.54 3.16 -3.73
C PHE A 171 20.63 4.19 -4.87
N ASN A 172 19.52 4.83 -5.21
CA ASN A 172 19.44 5.87 -6.23
C ASN A 172 19.80 7.28 -5.71
N THR A 173 20.01 7.43 -4.41
CA THR A 173 20.40 8.70 -3.78
C THR A 173 21.94 8.76 -3.72
N PRO A 174 22.58 9.88 -4.12
CA PRO A 174 24.03 10.06 -3.99
C PRO A 174 24.53 9.88 -2.56
N GLU A 175 25.75 9.35 -2.39
CA GLU A 175 26.36 9.14 -1.06
C GLU A 175 26.45 10.43 -0.24
N GLY A 176 26.84 11.55 -0.88
CA GLY A 176 26.89 12.87 -0.24
C GLY A 176 25.54 13.40 0.26
N LEU A 177 24.43 12.78 -0.16
CA LEU A 177 23.07 13.07 0.31
C LEU A 177 22.49 11.95 1.22
N GLY A 178 23.35 11.14 1.78
CA GLY A 178 22.97 10.07 2.72
C GLY A 178 22.37 8.84 2.06
N GLY A 179 22.74 8.57 0.81
CA GLY A 179 22.38 7.36 0.06
C GLY A 179 23.60 6.49 -0.25
N GLY A 180 23.55 5.83 -1.39
CA GLY A 180 24.61 4.98 -1.93
C GLY A 180 24.48 3.49 -1.58
N LYS A 181 25.39 2.72 -2.15
CA LYS A 181 25.37 1.25 -2.12
C LYS A 181 25.46 0.69 -0.69
N VAL A 182 26.27 1.29 0.18
CA VAL A 182 26.47 0.81 1.57
C VAL A 182 25.19 0.94 2.37
N VAL A 183 24.55 2.11 2.34
CA VAL A 183 23.28 2.35 3.03
C VAL A 183 22.18 1.43 2.51
N ALA A 184 22.11 1.27 1.19
CA ALA A 184 21.12 0.38 0.56
C ALA A 184 21.30 -1.08 1.00
N LYS A 185 22.55 -1.59 1.10
CA LYS A 185 22.84 -2.95 1.60
C LYS A 185 22.36 -3.16 3.03
N THR A 186 22.64 -2.20 3.92
CA THR A 186 22.20 -2.27 5.33
C THR A 186 20.66 -2.36 5.42
N LEU A 187 19.95 -1.50 4.68
CA LEU A 187 18.49 -1.51 4.66
C LEU A 187 17.91 -2.78 4.03
N LEU A 188 18.57 -3.34 3.01
CA LEU A 188 18.15 -4.62 2.41
C LEU A 188 18.33 -5.79 3.37
N ALA A 189 19.45 -5.85 4.11
CA ALA A 189 19.65 -6.87 5.12
C ALA A 189 18.58 -6.82 6.21
N GLU A 190 18.22 -5.61 6.67
CA GLU A 190 17.12 -5.38 7.61
C GLU A 190 15.78 -5.82 7.04
N ALA A 191 15.48 -5.48 5.76
CA ALA A 191 14.26 -5.90 5.10
C ALA A 191 14.17 -7.45 5.03
N ILE A 192 15.25 -8.13 4.63
CA ILE A 192 15.28 -9.58 4.49
C ILE A 192 15.09 -10.26 5.85
N GLN A 193 15.74 -9.75 6.92
CA GLN A 193 15.54 -10.25 8.28
C GLN A 193 14.08 -10.10 8.74
N ARG A 194 13.42 -8.98 8.42
CA ARG A 194 12.00 -8.78 8.73
C ARG A 194 11.11 -9.69 7.91
N PHE A 195 11.41 -9.93 6.63
CA PHE A 195 10.68 -10.89 5.80
C PHE A 195 10.70 -12.31 6.39
N SER A 196 11.83 -12.74 6.97
CA SER A 196 11.93 -14.08 7.58
C SER A 196 11.03 -14.26 8.82
N ASN A 197 10.64 -13.17 9.46
CA ASN A 197 9.79 -13.17 10.66
C ASN A 197 8.36 -12.67 10.35
N PHE A 198 8.09 -12.28 9.11
CA PHE A 198 6.80 -11.69 8.73
C PHE A 198 5.73 -12.76 8.59
N ASN A 199 4.64 -12.62 9.36
CA ASN A 199 3.47 -13.48 9.28
C ASN A 199 2.29 -12.68 8.72
N PRO A 200 1.79 -13.00 7.51
CA PRO A 200 0.61 -12.37 6.94
C PRO A 200 -0.62 -12.58 7.82
N GLN A 201 -1.40 -11.53 8.06
CA GLN A 201 -2.59 -11.59 8.91
C GLN A 201 -3.80 -12.27 8.24
N SER A 202 -3.77 -12.48 6.94
CA SER A 202 -4.80 -13.17 6.16
C SER A 202 -4.22 -13.76 4.87
N SER A 203 -4.98 -14.62 4.19
CA SER A 203 -4.59 -15.15 2.86
C SER A 203 -4.52 -14.07 1.76
N LEU A 204 -5.11 -12.90 2.02
CA LEU A 204 -5.10 -11.77 1.08
C LEU A 204 -4.07 -10.69 1.46
N ALA A 205 -3.39 -10.84 2.61
CA ALA A 205 -2.35 -9.90 3.03
C ALA A 205 -1.17 -9.91 2.04
N PRO A 206 -0.47 -8.77 1.84
CA PRO A 206 0.69 -8.71 0.96
C PRO A 206 1.81 -9.65 1.40
N VAL A 207 2.31 -10.45 0.46
CA VAL A 207 3.45 -11.38 0.65
C VAL A 207 4.62 -11.09 -0.29
N TRP A 208 4.51 -10.09 -1.16
CA TRP A 208 5.56 -9.71 -2.10
C TRP A 208 6.77 -9.07 -1.40
N GLY A 209 7.92 -9.16 -2.03
CA GLY A 209 9.10 -8.36 -1.68
C GLY A 209 10.33 -9.16 -1.29
N LEU A 210 10.22 -10.35 -0.70
CA LEU A 210 11.40 -11.14 -0.26
C LEU A 210 12.33 -11.47 -1.44
N ARG A 211 11.86 -12.18 -2.45
CA ARG A 211 12.67 -12.54 -3.64
C ARG A 211 13.28 -11.32 -4.35
N PRO A 212 12.52 -10.22 -4.59
CA PRO A 212 13.12 -8.97 -5.09
C PRO A 212 14.19 -8.37 -4.18
N ALA A 213 14.08 -8.47 -2.85
CA ALA A 213 15.08 -7.97 -1.91
C ALA A 213 16.37 -8.80 -1.99
N GLU A 214 16.26 -10.13 -1.98
CA GLU A 214 17.38 -11.06 -2.12
C GLU A 214 18.16 -10.84 -3.43
N LYS A 215 17.44 -10.82 -4.56
CA LYS A 215 18.06 -10.55 -5.88
C LYS A 215 18.73 -9.19 -5.94
N PHE A 216 18.17 -8.18 -5.29
CA PHE A 216 18.75 -6.87 -5.25
C PHE A 216 20.04 -6.87 -4.40
N LEU A 217 20.06 -7.54 -3.26
CA LEU A 217 21.25 -7.69 -2.42
C LEU A 217 22.36 -8.46 -3.16
N GLU A 218 22.03 -9.56 -3.82
CA GLU A 218 22.97 -10.32 -4.66
C GLU A 218 23.61 -9.43 -5.74
N LYS A 219 22.78 -8.65 -6.47
CA LYS A 219 23.28 -7.70 -7.47
C LYS A 219 24.22 -6.67 -6.87
N LEU A 220 23.91 -6.11 -5.70
CA LEU A 220 24.79 -5.17 -5.01
C LEU A 220 26.08 -5.81 -4.49
N ASN A 221 26.09 -7.10 -4.20
CA ASN A 221 27.30 -7.82 -3.79
C ASN A 221 28.19 -8.15 -4.99
N ALA A 222 27.61 -8.45 -6.15
CA ALA A 222 28.35 -8.78 -7.36
C ALA A 222 28.98 -7.55 -8.05
N SER A 223 28.42 -6.36 -7.90
CA SER A 223 28.98 -5.12 -8.46
C SER A 223 30.10 -4.61 -7.56
N LYS A 224 31.36 -4.66 -8.08
CA LYS A 224 32.56 -4.09 -7.42
C LYS A 224 32.47 -2.56 -7.36
#